data_3f8fc6fccf5cc579b28d8171b4c98713
#
_entry.id   3f8fc6fccf5cc579b28d8171b4c98713
#
_cell.length_a   1.000
_cell.length_b   1.000
_cell.length_c   1.000
_cell.angle_alpha   90.00
_cell.angle_beta   90.00
_cell.angle_gamma   90.00
#
_symmetry.space_group_name_H-M   'P 1'
#
loop_
_entity.id
_entity.type
_entity.pdbx_description
1 polymer ?
#
loop_
_entity_poly.entity_id
_entity_poly.type
_entity_poly.pdbx_seq_one_letter_code
_entity_poly.pdbx_strand_id
1 'polypeptide(L)'
;MALILASVAFTQYAIFSWPPYFYIDRLGRRWTVILSSIGCAACMAIIAGALVNPTHTNSIVAVAFMFLFMDCFTLGILPVSWSYSAEIQPLRVRNKATAVGVFGHWMSNFVVVMVTPIGLSNIGGNYFWVWAIVNASFVPLTWFFGVETSGRSLEKIDFMFFDEPRICMGLNKNHTRVISKETYDEERRLSVARDEKKLGVDQISVASK
;
A
#
# COMPACT_ATOMS: atom_id res chain seq x y z
N MET A 1 -28.81 7.96 -16.01
CA MET A 1 -28.42 6.90 -15.07
C MET A 1 -26.91 6.84 -14.85
N ALA A 2 -26.07 6.75 -15.91
CA ALA A 2 -24.60 6.64 -15.75
C ALA A 2 -23.98 7.81 -14.95
N LEU A 3 -24.37 9.06 -15.20
CA LEU A 3 -23.89 10.22 -14.47
C LEU A 3 -24.28 10.21 -12.98
N ILE A 4 -25.47 9.70 -12.66
CA ILE A 4 -25.93 9.59 -11.28
C ILE A 4 -25.09 8.54 -10.53
N LEU A 5 -24.86 7.37 -11.14
CA LEU A 5 -24.01 6.32 -10.57
C LEU A 5 -22.57 6.82 -10.37
N ALA A 6 -22.03 7.57 -11.34
CA ALA A 6 -20.69 8.16 -11.21
C ALA A 6 -20.64 9.17 -10.06
N SER A 7 -21.63 10.05 -9.91
CA SER A 7 -21.70 11.02 -8.82
C SER A 7 -21.78 10.33 -7.45
N VAL A 8 -22.58 9.27 -7.34
CA VAL A 8 -22.68 8.46 -6.11
C VAL A 8 -21.35 7.81 -5.80
N ALA A 9 -20.66 7.22 -6.80
CA ALA A 9 -19.35 6.61 -6.61
C ALA A 9 -18.28 7.61 -6.12
N PHE A 10 -18.24 8.82 -6.67
CA PHE A 10 -17.31 9.86 -6.22
C PHE A 10 -17.63 10.37 -4.81
N THR A 11 -18.91 10.48 -4.45
CA THR A 11 -19.33 10.87 -3.10
C THR A 11 -18.93 9.80 -2.08
N GLN A 12 -19.18 8.53 -2.41
CA GLN A 12 -18.77 7.39 -1.58
C GLN A 12 -17.26 7.35 -1.42
N TYR A 13 -16.51 7.51 -2.51
CA TYR A 13 -15.05 7.60 -2.47
C TYR A 13 -14.54 8.69 -1.52
N ALA A 14 -15.15 9.89 -1.56
CA ALA A 14 -14.80 10.97 -0.65
C ALA A 14 -15.05 10.62 0.82
N ILE A 15 -16.17 9.98 1.13
CA ILE A 15 -16.53 9.56 2.50
C ILE A 15 -15.57 8.49 3.00
N PHE A 16 -15.28 7.46 2.19
CA PHE A 16 -14.42 6.35 2.58
C PHE A 16 -12.92 6.67 2.54
N SER A 17 -12.53 7.86 2.08
CA SER A 17 -11.16 8.37 2.19
C SER A 17 -10.78 8.84 3.61
N TRP A 18 -11.75 9.10 4.49
CA TRP A 18 -11.50 9.58 5.85
C TRP A 18 -11.04 8.51 6.86
N PRO A 19 -11.64 7.31 6.91
CA PRO A 19 -11.29 6.29 7.88
C PRO A 19 -9.81 5.87 7.89
N PRO A 20 -9.11 5.75 6.74
CA PRO A 20 -7.70 5.38 6.71
C PRO A 20 -6.80 6.28 7.58
N TYR A 21 -7.13 7.57 7.68
CA TYR A 21 -6.39 8.52 8.49
C TYR A 21 -6.26 8.07 9.97
N PHE A 22 -7.26 7.39 10.51
CA PHE A 22 -7.29 7.00 11.91
C PHE A 22 -6.64 5.63 12.19
N TYR A 23 -6.66 4.70 11.25
CA TYR A 23 -6.22 3.33 11.53
C TYR A 23 -4.93 2.90 10.80
N ILE A 24 -4.50 3.62 9.75
CA ILE A 24 -3.34 3.24 8.95
C ILE A 24 -2.04 3.13 9.77
N ASP A 25 -1.88 4.00 10.77
CA ASP A 25 -0.72 3.99 11.67
C ASP A 25 -0.79 2.87 12.72
N ARG A 26 -1.99 2.39 13.04
CA ARG A 26 -2.20 1.31 14.03
C ARG A 26 -2.11 -0.08 13.41
N LEU A 27 -2.75 -0.27 12.25
CA LEU A 27 -2.70 -1.55 11.52
C LEU A 27 -1.35 -1.78 10.85
N GLY A 28 -0.68 -0.70 10.44
CA GLY A 28 0.51 -0.74 9.62
C GLY A 28 0.20 -0.76 8.12
N ARG A 29 1.15 -0.27 7.31
CA ARG A 29 0.98 -0.15 5.85
C ARG A 29 0.85 -1.53 5.18
N ARG A 30 1.65 -2.49 5.63
CA ARG A 30 1.69 -3.84 5.05
C ARG A 30 0.36 -4.59 5.20
N TRP A 31 -0.18 -4.67 6.41
CA TRP A 31 -1.43 -5.37 6.68
C TRP A 31 -2.62 -4.70 6.01
N THR A 32 -2.63 -3.38 5.96
CA THR A 32 -3.68 -2.60 5.28
C THR A 32 -3.75 -2.95 3.80
N VAL A 33 -2.60 -3.02 3.10
CA VAL A 33 -2.55 -3.42 1.68
C VAL A 33 -3.00 -4.86 1.48
N ILE A 34 -2.56 -5.81 2.32
CA ILE A 34 -2.93 -7.22 2.20
C ILE A 34 -4.46 -7.40 2.35
N LEU A 35 -5.05 -6.83 3.40
CA LEU A 35 -6.50 -6.94 3.64
C LEU A 35 -7.32 -6.32 2.52
N SER A 36 -6.90 -5.13 2.07
CA SER A 36 -7.55 -4.43 0.95
C SER A 36 -7.44 -5.22 -0.35
N SER A 37 -6.26 -5.80 -0.66
CA SER A 37 -6.06 -6.62 -1.87
C SER A 37 -6.91 -7.87 -1.87
N ILE A 38 -7.08 -8.54 -0.72
CA ILE A 38 -7.99 -9.69 -0.57
C ILE A 38 -9.43 -9.25 -0.83
N GLY A 39 -9.87 -8.14 -0.24
CA GLY A 39 -11.20 -7.58 -0.46
C GLY A 39 -11.45 -7.23 -1.93
N CYS A 40 -10.50 -6.55 -2.57
CA CYS A 40 -10.58 -6.20 -3.99
C CYS A 40 -10.63 -7.43 -4.90
N ALA A 41 -9.80 -8.45 -4.63
CA ALA A 41 -9.80 -9.71 -5.39
C ALA A 41 -11.13 -10.45 -5.25
N ALA A 42 -11.69 -10.53 -4.04
CA ALA A 42 -12.97 -11.17 -3.79
C ALA A 42 -14.12 -10.43 -4.50
N CYS A 43 -14.17 -9.10 -4.43
CA CYS A 43 -15.16 -8.30 -5.14
C CYS A 43 -15.10 -8.52 -6.65
N MET A 44 -13.91 -8.49 -7.25
CA MET A 44 -13.72 -8.72 -8.68
C MET A 44 -14.10 -10.13 -9.11
N ALA A 45 -13.80 -11.15 -8.31
CA ALA A 45 -14.20 -12.53 -8.57
C ALA A 45 -15.74 -12.69 -8.54
N ILE A 46 -16.42 -12.04 -7.59
CA ILE A 46 -17.89 -12.07 -7.51
C ILE A 46 -18.51 -11.35 -8.71
N ILE A 47 -17.98 -10.18 -9.11
CA ILE A 47 -18.42 -9.45 -10.29
C ILE A 47 -18.27 -10.33 -11.54
N ALA A 48 -17.12 -10.97 -11.72
CA ALA A 48 -16.85 -11.87 -12.82
C ALA A 48 -17.86 -13.03 -12.85
N GLY A 49 -18.09 -13.69 -11.71
CA GLY A 49 -19.06 -14.78 -11.59
C GLY A 49 -20.51 -14.33 -11.88
N ALA A 50 -20.91 -13.15 -11.41
CA ALA A 50 -22.25 -12.62 -11.66
C ALA A 50 -22.49 -12.30 -13.14
N LEU A 51 -21.46 -11.88 -13.86
CA LEU A 51 -21.55 -11.51 -15.28
C LEU A 51 -21.41 -12.68 -16.26
N VAL A 52 -21.09 -13.89 -15.81
CA VAL A 52 -21.11 -15.10 -16.65
C VAL A 52 -22.52 -15.36 -17.16
N ASN A 53 -23.55 -15.19 -16.32
CA ASN A 53 -24.95 -15.32 -16.69
C ASN A 53 -25.67 -13.98 -16.43
N PRO A 54 -25.71 -13.07 -17.41
CA PRO A 54 -26.22 -11.72 -17.22
C PRO A 54 -27.76 -11.74 -17.09
N THR A 55 -28.24 -11.94 -15.85
CA THR A 55 -29.65 -11.76 -15.46
C THR A 55 -29.78 -10.36 -14.83
N HIS A 56 -30.97 -9.76 -14.87
CA HIS A 56 -31.22 -8.44 -14.27
C HIS A 56 -30.75 -8.38 -12.79
N THR A 57 -31.01 -9.43 -12.02
CA THR A 57 -30.56 -9.57 -10.63
C THR A 57 -29.03 -9.60 -10.53
N ASN A 58 -28.36 -10.38 -11.38
CA ASN A 58 -26.90 -10.49 -11.38
C ASN A 58 -26.20 -9.18 -11.76
N SER A 59 -26.84 -8.39 -12.64
CA SER A 59 -26.33 -7.05 -13.00
C SER A 59 -26.40 -6.10 -11.81
N ILE A 60 -27.45 -6.15 -11.01
CA ILE A 60 -27.56 -5.34 -9.78
C ILE A 60 -26.47 -5.75 -8.78
N VAL A 61 -26.27 -7.06 -8.60
CA VAL A 61 -25.20 -7.58 -7.73
C VAL A 61 -23.82 -7.09 -8.22
N ALA A 62 -23.54 -7.17 -9.52
CA ALA A 62 -22.28 -6.69 -10.09
C ALA A 62 -22.04 -5.19 -9.78
N VAL A 63 -23.07 -4.35 -9.91
CA VAL A 63 -22.97 -2.92 -9.59
C VAL A 63 -22.71 -2.71 -8.09
N ALA A 64 -23.40 -3.43 -7.21
CA ALA A 64 -23.19 -3.33 -5.76
C ALA A 64 -21.75 -3.72 -5.36
N PHE A 65 -21.22 -4.81 -5.94
CA PHE A 65 -19.84 -5.23 -5.69
C PHE A 65 -18.79 -4.31 -6.33
N MET A 66 -19.13 -3.58 -7.38
CA MET A 66 -18.27 -2.53 -7.93
C MET A 66 -18.09 -1.38 -6.93
N PHE A 67 -19.17 -0.95 -6.24
CA PHE A 67 -19.07 0.02 -5.17
C PHE A 67 -18.24 -0.50 -3.99
N LEU A 68 -18.47 -1.74 -3.58
CA LEU A 68 -17.70 -2.36 -2.50
C LEU A 68 -16.20 -2.52 -2.86
N PHE A 69 -15.89 -2.81 -4.12
CA PHE A 69 -14.52 -2.80 -4.62
C PHE A 69 -13.86 -1.43 -4.44
N MET A 70 -14.56 -0.34 -4.80
CA MET A 70 -14.08 1.03 -4.61
C MET A 70 -13.81 1.33 -3.14
N ASP A 71 -14.68 0.87 -2.23
CA ASP A 71 -14.47 1.03 -0.79
C ASP A 71 -13.22 0.29 -0.30
N CYS A 72 -13.09 -0.99 -0.65
CA CYS A 72 -11.92 -1.78 -0.30
C CYS A 72 -10.62 -1.15 -0.82
N PHE A 73 -10.63 -0.65 -2.04
CA PHE A 73 -9.49 0.02 -2.65
C PHE A 73 -9.13 1.33 -1.93
N THR A 74 -10.14 2.16 -1.64
CA THR A 74 -9.96 3.46 -0.98
C THR A 74 -9.52 3.31 0.46
N LEU A 75 -10.00 2.28 1.16
CA LEU A 75 -9.64 2.02 2.55
C LEU A 75 -8.18 1.57 2.73
N GLY A 76 -7.55 0.96 1.74
CA GLY A 76 -6.21 0.40 1.94
C GLY A 76 -5.21 0.73 0.85
N ILE A 77 -5.39 0.25 -0.37
CA ILE A 77 -4.38 0.35 -1.42
C ILE A 77 -4.07 1.81 -1.75
N LEU A 78 -5.10 2.64 -1.89
CA LEU A 78 -4.95 4.03 -2.32
C LEU A 78 -4.07 4.86 -1.38
N PRO A 79 -4.38 5.03 -0.08
CA PRO A 79 -3.59 5.88 0.81
C PRO A 79 -2.17 5.33 1.03
N VAL A 80 -2.04 3.99 1.09
CA VAL A 80 -0.73 3.36 1.26
C VAL A 80 0.14 3.56 0.03
N SER A 81 -0.39 3.42 -1.17
CA SER A 81 0.42 3.55 -2.40
C SER A 81 1.13 4.89 -2.50
N TRP A 82 0.48 5.97 -2.09
CA TRP A 82 1.07 7.31 -2.12
C TRP A 82 2.06 7.55 -0.99
N SER A 83 1.72 7.21 0.26
CA SER A 83 2.60 7.41 1.41
C SER A 83 3.80 6.48 1.37
N TYR A 84 3.58 5.19 1.09
CA TYR A 84 4.63 4.18 1.05
C TYR A 84 5.69 4.46 -0.02
N SER A 85 5.25 4.93 -1.19
CA SER A 85 6.14 5.35 -2.27
C SER A 85 7.14 6.43 -1.84
N ALA A 86 6.71 7.37 -0.99
CA ALA A 86 7.58 8.43 -0.47
C ALA A 86 8.43 7.98 0.73
N GLU A 87 7.90 7.09 1.58
CA GLU A 87 8.56 6.61 2.80
C GLU A 87 9.73 5.66 2.53
N ILE A 88 9.59 4.77 1.52
CA ILE A 88 10.58 3.73 1.23
C ILE A 88 11.80 4.25 0.47
N GLN A 89 11.71 5.44 -0.13
CA GLN A 89 12.79 5.99 -0.96
C GLN A 89 13.89 6.63 -0.10
N PRO A 90 15.19 6.37 -0.40
CA PRO A 90 16.31 7.03 0.25
C PRO A 90 16.20 8.56 0.14
N LEU A 91 16.52 9.27 1.21
CA LEU A 91 16.43 10.74 1.29
C LEU A 91 17.11 11.45 0.12
N ARG A 92 18.25 10.92 -0.31
CA ARG A 92 19.11 11.49 -1.36
C ARG A 92 18.46 11.55 -2.75
N VAL A 93 17.63 10.54 -3.08
CA VAL A 93 17.02 10.36 -4.41
C VAL A 93 15.50 10.40 -4.38
N ARG A 94 14.87 10.60 -3.21
CA ARG A 94 13.44 10.52 -2.97
C ARG A 94 12.61 11.22 -4.05
N ASN A 95 12.88 12.49 -4.32
CA ASN A 95 12.09 13.27 -5.28
C ASN A 95 12.17 12.69 -6.70
N LYS A 96 13.35 12.23 -7.12
CA LYS A 96 13.54 11.63 -8.45
C LYS A 96 12.89 10.25 -8.55
N ALA A 97 13.07 9.42 -7.54
CA ALA A 97 12.50 8.08 -7.50
C ALA A 97 10.97 8.10 -7.38
N THR A 98 10.42 9.01 -6.58
CA THR A 98 8.96 9.22 -6.51
C THR A 98 8.40 9.71 -7.85
N ALA A 99 9.09 10.61 -8.55
CA ALA A 99 8.66 11.07 -9.88
C ALA A 99 8.62 9.91 -10.90
N VAL A 100 9.61 9.01 -10.89
CA VAL A 100 9.59 7.80 -11.73
C VAL A 100 8.44 6.88 -11.36
N GLY A 101 8.16 6.70 -10.07
CA GLY A 101 7.02 5.92 -9.59
C GLY A 101 5.67 6.48 -10.05
N VAL A 102 5.49 7.80 -9.93
CA VAL A 102 4.29 8.51 -10.42
C VAL A 102 4.14 8.37 -11.94
N PHE A 103 5.23 8.52 -12.69
CA PHE A 103 5.22 8.31 -14.14
C PHE A 103 4.78 6.88 -14.48
N GLY A 104 5.35 5.87 -13.83
CA GLY A 104 4.96 4.47 -14.02
C GLY A 104 3.48 4.22 -13.69
N HIS A 105 2.97 4.83 -12.62
CA HIS A 105 1.57 4.74 -12.23
C HIS A 105 0.64 5.29 -13.32
N TRP A 106 0.88 6.48 -13.82
CA TRP A 106 0.05 7.09 -14.87
C TRP A 106 0.16 6.36 -16.21
N MET A 107 1.36 5.84 -16.55
CA MET A 107 1.55 5.04 -17.75
C MET A 107 0.78 3.72 -17.68
N SER A 108 0.80 3.05 -16.53
CA SER A 108 0.02 1.83 -16.32
C SER A 108 -1.49 2.12 -16.38
N ASN A 109 -1.93 3.23 -15.78
CA ASN A 109 -3.33 3.66 -15.85
C ASN A 109 -3.78 3.92 -17.30
N PHE A 110 -2.95 4.58 -18.10
CA PHE A 110 -3.21 4.79 -19.53
C PHE A 110 -3.43 3.45 -20.26
N VAL A 111 -2.55 2.48 -20.05
CA VAL A 111 -2.68 1.13 -20.66
C VAL A 111 -3.98 0.47 -20.23
N VAL A 112 -4.34 0.51 -18.96
CA VAL A 112 -5.58 -0.06 -18.42
C VAL A 112 -6.81 0.57 -19.08
N VAL A 113 -6.84 1.90 -19.15
CA VAL A 113 -7.97 2.63 -19.77
C VAL A 113 -8.13 2.30 -21.24
N MET A 114 -7.04 2.13 -21.98
CA MET A 114 -7.08 1.75 -23.40
C MET A 114 -7.49 0.30 -23.62
N VAL A 115 -7.03 -0.62 -22.78
CA VAL A 115 -7.32 -2.06 -22.92
C VAL A 115 -8.72 -2.42 -22.43
N THR A 116 -9.27 -1.69 -21.44
CA THR A 116 -10.56 -2.02 -20.83
C THR A 116 -11.73 -2.10 -21.81
N PRO A 117 -11.98 -1.13 -22.71
CA PRO A 117 -13.07 -1.22 -23.69
C PRO A 117 -12.90 -2.40 -24.64
N ILE A 118 -11.67 -2.66 -25.08
CA ILE A 118 -11.34 -3.77 -26.00
C ILE A 118 -11.53 -5.11 -25.28
N GLY A 119 -11.09 -5.21 -24.03
CA GLY A 119 -11.26 -6.40 -23.21
C GLY A 119 -12.73 -6.73 -22.95
N LEU A 120 -13.53 -5.73 -22.58
CA LEU A 120 -14.96 -5.91 -22.34
C LEU A 120 -15.71 -6.29 -23.61
N SER A 121 -15.36 -5.74 -24.79
CA SER A 121 -16.02 -6.08 -26.05
C SER A 121 -15.69 -7.49 -26.53
N ASN A 122 -14.49 -8.02 -26.30
CA ASN A 122 -14.03 -9.32 -26.77
C ASN A 122 -14.34 -10.48 -25.81
N ILE A 123 -14.17 -10.24 -24.48
CA ILE A 123 -14.22 -11.30 -23.46
C ILE A 123 -15.45 -11.14 -22.55
N GLY A 124 -16.13 -10.00 -22.62
CA GLY A 124 -17.30 -9.71 -21.79
C GLY A 124 -17.00 -9.74 -20.28
N GLY A 125 -17.89 -10.37 -19.50
CA GLY A 125 -17.76 -10.47 -18.03
C GLY A 125 -16.52 -11.20 -17.56
N ASN A 126 -15.93 -12.07 -18.39
CA ASN A 126 -14.69 -12.78 -18.06
C ASN A 126 -13.47 -11.84 -17.90
N TYR A 127 -13.55 -10.60 -18.42
CA TYR A 127 -12.52 -9.58 -18.22
C TYR A 127 -12.23 -9.30 -16.74
N PHE A 128 -13.24 -9.39 -15.88
CA PHE A 128 -13.08 -9.15 -14.45
C PHE A 128 -12.27 -10.23 -13.73
N TRP A 129 -12.18 -11.46 -14.28
CA TRP A 129 -11.29 -12.50 -13.75
C TRP A 129 -9.82 -12.10 -13.84
N VAL A 130 -9.42 -11.40 -14.89
CA VAL A 130 -8.05 -10.89 -15.03
C VAL A 130 -7.72 -9.96 -13.87
N TRP A 131 -8.62 -9.05 -13.55
CA TRP A 131 -8.43 -8.12 -12.42
C TRP A 131 -8.51 -8.80 -11.05
N ALA A 132 -9.32 -9.83 -10.91
CA ALA A 132 -9.35 -10.66 -9.70
C ALA A 132 -7.98 -11.32 -9.45
N ILE A 133 -7.38 -11.91 -10.49
CA ILE A 133 -6.05 -12.56 -10.40
C ILE A 133 -4.96 -11.51 -10.12
N VAL A 134 -4.99 -10.37 -10.80
CA VAL A 134 -4.02 -9.28 -10.55
C VAL A 134 -4.10 -8.80 -9.10
N ASN A 135 -5.30 -8.52 -8.58
CA ASN A 135 -5.45 -8.11 -7.18
C ASN A 135 -5.02 -9.23 -6.21
N ALA A 136 -5.33 -10.48 -6.49
CA ALA A 136 -4.88 -11.62 -5.70
C ALA A 136 -3.34 -11.74 -5.68
N SER A 137 -2.66 -11.42 -6.77
CA SER A 137 -1.19 -11.47 -6.87
C SER A 137 -0.50 -10.41 -6.00
N PHE A 138 -1.17 -9.30 -5.67
CA PHE A 138 -0.63 -8.30 -4.75
C PHE A 138 -0.47 -8.85 -3.32
N VAL A 139 -1.27 -9.84 -2.92
CA VAL A 139 -1.17 -10.47 -1.59
C VAL A 139 0.19 -11.12 -1.38
N PRO A 140 0.63 -12.10 -2.20
CA PRO A 140 1.95 -12.69 -2.04
C PRO A 140 3.09 -11.68 -2.31
N LEU A 141 2.93 -10.76 -3.28
CA LEU A 141 3.93 -9.74 -3.53
C LEU A 141 4.16 -8.87 -2.30
N THR A 142 3.10 -8.37 -1.68
CA THR A 142 3.21 -7.56 -0.45
C THR A 142 3.73 -8.40 0.72
N TRP A 143 3.39 -9.69 0.77
CA TRP A 143 3.89 -10.59 1.81
C TRP A 143 5.41 -10.81 1.72
N PHE A 144 5.95 -11.00 0.53
CA PHE A 144 7.38 -11.26 0.33
C PHE A 144 8.24 -10.00 0.32
N PHE A 145 7.76 -8.92 -0.28
CA PHE A 145 8.54 -7.70 -0.52
C PHE A 145 8.13 -6.54 0.40
N GLY A 146 6.90 -6.54 0.93
CA GLY A 146 6.39 -5.44 1.73
C GLY A 146 7.11 -5.31 3.06
N VAL A 147 7.74 -4.17 3.30
CA VAL A 147 8.36 -3.77 4.56
C VAL A 147 7.37 -2.91 5.34
N GLU A 148 7.31 -3.06 6.66
CA GLU A 148 6.49 -2.21 7.50
C GLU A 148 7.23 -0.90 7.80
N THR A 149 6.63 0.23 7.40
CA THR A 149 7.20 1.57 7.60
C THR A 149 6.57 2.30 8.79
N SER A 150 5.47 1.76 9.34
CA SER A 150 4.74 2.40 10.44
C SER A 150 5.60 2.56 11.68
N GLY A 151 5.61 3.79 12.23
CA GLY A 151 6.34 4.11 13.47
C GLY A 151 7.85 4.16 13.33
N ARG A 152 8.41 4.17 12.12
CA ARG A 152 9.85 4.26 11.88
C ARG A 152 10.26 5.63 11.37
N SER A 153 11.44 6.15 11.80
CA SER A 153 12.01 7.34 11.17
C SER A 153 12.56 7.01 9.78
N LEU A 154 12.59 8.01 8.92
CA LEU A 154 13.06 7.87 7.54
C LEU A 154 14.53 7.46 7.47
N GLU A 155 15.35 7.97 8.42
CA GLU A 155 16.75 7.58 8.56
C GLU A 155 16.90 6.10 8.95
N LYS A 156 16.03 5.61 9.84
CA LYS A 156 16.05 4.19 10.27
C LYS A 156 15.65 3.26 9.13
N ILE A 157 14.74 3.69 8.27
CA ILE A 157 14.38 2.94 7.05
C ILE A 157 15.57 2.89 6.09
N ASP A 158 16.29 4.00 5.93
CA ASP A 158 17.48 4.09 5.07
C ASP A 158 18.60 3.14 5.58
N PHE A 159 18.89 3.16 6.88
CA PHE A 159 19.85 2.23 7.51
C PHE A 159 19.45 0.77 7.36
N MET A 160 18.15 0.45 7.43
CA MET A 160 17.64 -0.90 7.30
C MET A 160 17.95 -1.52 5.93
N PHE A 161 17.97 -0.70 4.87
CA PHE A 161 18.35 -1.14 3.52
C PHE A 161 19.86 -1.28 3.33
N PHE A 162 20.67 -0.55 4.13
CA PHE A 162 22.12 -0.66 4.09
C PHE A 162 22.65 -1.87 4.87
N ASP A 163 22.06 -2.16 6.04
CA ASP A 163 22.55 -3.24 6.93
C ASP A 163 22.21 -4.65 6.41
N GLU A 164 21.05 -4.82 5.79
CA GLU A 164 20.63 -6.11 5.25
C GLU A 164 20.05 -5.96 3.81
N PRO A 165 20.88 -5.96 2.77
CA PRO A 165 20.42 -5.88 1.39
C PRO A 165 19.81 -7.21 0.91
N ARG A 166 18.74 -7.68 1.52
CA ARG A 166 18.02 -8.88 1.10
C ARG A 166 16.83 -8.50 0.24
N ILE A 167 16.65 -9.22 -0.87
CA ILE A 167 15.53 -9.00 -1.81
C ILE A 167 14.17 -9.27 -1.13
N CYS A 168 14.07 -10.28 -0.24
CA CYS A 168 12.84 -10.66 0.46
C CYS A 168 12.80 -10.12 1.90
N MET A 169 12.77 -8.82 2.07
CA MET A 169 12.72 -8.16 3.39
C MET A 169 11.43 -8.47 4.17
N GLY A 170 10.33 -8.78 3.49
CA GLY A 170 9.05 -9.11 4.10
C GLY A 170 9.03 -10.38 4.95
N LEU A 171 10.04 -11.24 4.86
CA LEU A 171 10.17 -12.46 5.67
C LEU A 171 10.86 -12.22 7.02
N ASN A 172 11.55 -11.11 7.19
CA ASN A 172 12.23 -10.81 8.44
C ASN A 172 11.27 -10.16 9.45
N LYS A 173 11.09 -10.80 10.62
CA LYS A 173 10.21 -10.32 11.70
C LYS A 173 10.55 -8.90 12.17
N ASN A 174 11.82 -8.50 12.12
CA ASN A 174 12.27 -7.17 12.53
C ASN A 174 11.81 -6.08 11.55
N HIS A 175 11.60 -6.42 10.28
CA HIS A 175 11.19 -5.50 9.22
C HIS A 175 9.66 -5.46 9.01
N THR A 176 8.93 -6.40 9.61
CA THR A 176 7.47 -6.55 9.43
C THR A 176 6.65 -6.16 10.66
N ARG A 177 7.29 -5.80 11.77
CA ARG A 177 6.61 -5.44 13.03
C ARG A 177 6.27 -3.95 13.05
N VAL A 178 5.02 -3.63 13.38
CA VAL A 178 4.59 -2.27 13.70
C VAL A 178 5.26 -1.86 15.01
N ILE A 179 5.91 -0.69 15.02
CA ILE A 179 6.55 -0.14 16.22
C ILE A 179 5.58 0.85 16.85
N SER A 180 5.22 0.62 18.12
CA SER A 180 4.43 1.57 18.90
C SER A 180 5.21 2.87 19.12
N LYS A 181 4.50 4.01 19.22
CA LYS A 181 5.13 5.31 19.55
C LYS A 181 5.96 5.25 20.85
N GLU A 182 5.47 4.54 21.85
CA GLU A 182 6.17 4.36 23.12
C GLU A 182 7.51 3.64 22.96
N THR A 183 7.50 2.54 22.21
CA THR A 183 8.73 1.77 21.91
C THR A 183 9.71 2.59 21.06
N TYR A 184 9.20 3.41 20.12
CA TYR A 184 10.02 4.31 19.32
C TYR A 184 10.70 5.38 20.18
N ASP A 185 9.96 6.02 21.09
CA ASP A 185 10.50 7.05 21.96
C ASP A 185 11.53 6.48 22.95
N GLU A 186 11.33 5.25 23.41
CA GLU A 186 12.26 4.53 24.27
C GLU A 186 13.56 4.16 23.52
N GLU A 187 13.46 3.60 22.31
CA GLU A 187 14.61 3.32 21.45
C GLU A 187 15.39 4.61 21.11
N ARG A 188 14.69 5.71 20.85
CA ARG A 188 15.31 7.01 20.58
C ARG A 188 16.07 7.54 21.80
N ARG A 189 15.50 7.45 23.00
CA ARG A 189 16.19 7.82 24.24
C ARG A 189 17.45 6.99 24.46
N LEU A 190 17.36 5.69 24.23
CA LEU A 190 18.50 4.77 24.37
C LEU A 190 19.59 5.03 23.32
N SER A 191 19.23 5.41 22.09
CA SER A 191 20.21 5.76 21.06
C SER A 191 20.94 7.06 21.41
N VAL A 192 20.23 8.10 21.82
CA VAL A 192 20.83 9.37 22.27
C VAL A 192 21.78 9.16 23.45
N ALA A 193 21.35 8.43 24.46
CA ALA A 193 22.19 8.11 25.62
C ALA A 193 23.45 7.31 25.26
N ARG A 194 23.37 6.44 24.25
CA ARG A 194 24.51 5.67 23.73
C ARG A 194 25.51 6.57 23.01
N ASP A 195 25.02 7.53 22.22
CA ASP A 195 25.85 8.46 21.47
C ASP A 195 26.54 9.48 22.42
N GLU A 196 25.84 9.95 23.43
CA GLU A 196 26.42 10.78 24.50
C GLU A 196 27.54 10.04 25.26
N LYS A 197 27.33 8.75 25.55
CA LYS A 197 28.34 7.92 26.19
C LYS A 197 29.57 7.69 25.31
N LYS A 198 29.41 7.54 24.00
CA LYS A 198 30.52 7.45 23.03
C LYS A 198 31.31 8.76 22.97
N LEU A 199 30.62 9.90 22.84
CA LEU A 199 31.23 11.22 22.83
C LEU A 199 32.00 11.52 24.13
N GLY A 200 31.47 11.13 25.29
CA GLY A 200 32.16 11.26 26.59
C GLY A 200 33.42 10.40 26.69
N VAL A 201 33.40 9.17 26.10
CA VAL A 201 34.57 8.28 26.08
C VAL A 201 35.66 8.84 25.15
N ASP A 202 35.27 9.40 24.00
CA ASP A 202 36.20 10.00 23.04
C ASP A 202 36.88 11.25 23.62
N GLN A 203 36.15 12.09 24.34
CA GLN A 203 36.74 13.26 25.04
C GLN A 203 37.72 12.87 26.12
N ILE A 204 37.48 11.81 26.90
CA ILE A 204 38.42 11.31 27.91
C ILE A 204 39.67 10.73 27.25
N SER A 205 39.53 10.04 26.11
CA SER A 205 40.63 9.46 25.35
C SER A 205 41.55 10.51 24.70
N VAL A 206 40.99 11.66 24.33
CA VAL A 206 41.75 12.79 23.76
C VAL A 206 42.45 13.61 24.87
N ALA A 207 41.86 13.70 26.05
CA ALA A 207 42.45 14.40 27.19
C ALA A 207 43.58 13.63 27.88
N SER A 208 43.73 12.33 27.61
CA SER A 208 44.77 11.47 28.19
C SER A 208 46.02 11.30 27.32
N LYS A 209 46.07 11.98 26.16
CA LYS A 209 47.24 12.06 25.28
C LYS A 209 47.88 13.45 25.38
#